data_992312ed1f604f11bec0e4aa71a2bf17
#
_entry.id   992312ed1f604f11bec0e4aa71a2bf17
#
_cell.length_a   1.000
_cell.length_b   1.000
_cell.length_c   1.000
_cell.angle_alpha   90.00
_cell.angle_beta   90.00
_cell.angle_gamma   90.00
#
_symmetry.space_group_name_H-M   'P 1'
#
loop_
_entity.id
_entity.type
_entity.pdbx_description
1 polymer ?
#
loop_
_entity_poly.entity_id
_entity_poly.type
_entity_poly.pdbx_seq_one_letter_code
_entity_poly.pdbx_strand_id
1 'polypeptide(L)'
;MRAFAPLLALGLIGCAASSATEPSLARRPAEAIDPRLPIASKPTLGPVDAALVNRLSQLVAEGQAGEQTFEAQVGPARALAEAAGLAQSEGWIIAQQVLSGLEGARARSTRALSDIDAIAATRIQSGAGLIAADRGAVEAASGELRALTDRQSSIIDELAARLGR
;
A
#
# COMPACT_ATOMS: atom_id res chain seq x y z
N MET A 1 -11.96 -18.82 83.44
CA MET A 1 -12.19 -17.58 82.67
C MET A 1 -12.33 -17.97 81.16
N ARG A 2 -13.45 -17.61 80.60
CA ARG A 2 -13.97 -18.06 79.33
C ARG A 2 -13.34 -17.23 78.19
N ALA A 3 -12.79 -17.83 77.19
CA ALA A 3 -12.41 -17.20 75.92
C ALA A 3 -13.22 -17.74 74.76
N PHE A 4 -14.03 -16.87 74.18
CA PHE A 4 -14.85 -17.10 73.02
C PHE A 4 -13.99 -16.98 71.77
N ALA A 5 -14.02 -17.99 70.89
CA ALA A 5 -13.53 -17.89 69.51
C ALA A 5 -14.72 -17.73 68.55
N PRO A 6 -14.81 -16.69 67.75
CA PRO A 6 -15.82 -16.61 66.70
C PRO A 6 -15.32 -17.34 65.47
N LEU A 7 -16.11 -18.29 65.01
CA LEU A 7 -16.00 -19.00 63.74
C LEU A 7 -16.33 -18.04 62.59
N LEU A 8 -15.35 -17.71 61.76
CA LEU A 8 -15.55 -16.93 60.55
C LEU A 8 -15.76 -17.90 59.39
N ALA A 9 -17.03 -18.20 59.06
CA ALA A 9 -17.39 -18.97 57.88
C ALA A 9 -17.44 -18.02 56.68
N LEU A 10 -16.36 -17.97 55.86
CA LEU A 10 -16.40 -17.32 54.57
C LEU A 10 -17.11 -18.25 53.58
N GLY A 11 -18.33 -17.85 53.18
CA GLY A 11 -19.04 -18.48 52.06
C GLY A 11 -18.36 -18.17 50.74
N LEU A 12 -17.81 -19.18 50.09
CA LEU A 12 -17.41 -19.15 48.70
C LEU A 12 -18.71 -19.11 47.84
N ILE A 13 -19.13 -17.90 47.51
CA ILE A 13 -20.17 -17.71 46.50
C ILE A 13 -19.51 -17.94 45.14
N GLY A 14 -19.60 -19.18 44.66
CA GLY A 14 -19.22 -19.52 43.28
C GLY A 14 -20.08 -18.71 42.31
N CYS A 15 -19.44 -17.87 41.51
CA CYS A 15 -20.07 -17.29 40.35
C CYS A 15 -20.43 -18.42 39.38
N ALA A 16 -21.66 -18.93 39.47
CA ALA A 16 -22.27 -19.72 38.43
C ALA A 16 -22.55 -18.76 37.28
N ALA A 17 -21.60 -18.69 36.33
CA ALA A 17 -21.81 -18.02 35.06
C ALA A 17 -23.01 -18.68 34.37
N SER A 18 -24.03 -17.90 34.08
CA SER A 18 -25.23 -18.34 33.38
C SER A 18 -24.82 -18.94 32.01
N SER A 19 -25.12 -20.18 31.80
CA SER A 19 -24.79 -21.01 30.63
C SER A 19 -25.42 -20.56 29.31
N ALA A 20 -26.04 -19.38 29.28
CA ALA A 20 -26.76 -18.89 28.11
C ALA A 20 -25.93 -18.06 27.11
N THR A 21 -24.67 -17.71 27.46
CA THR A 21 -23.89 -16.76 26.65
C THR A 21 -22.52 -17.32 26.20
N GLU A 22 -22.21 -18.55 26.55
CA GLU A 22 -20.90 -19.10 26.16
C GLU A 22 -20.94 -19.55 24.69
N PRO A 23 -19.93 -19.15 23.87
CA PRO A 23 -19.86 -19.61 22.50
C PRO A 23 -19.78 -21.12 22.44
N SER A 24 -20.64 -21.76 21.66
CA SER A 24 -20.61 -23.20 21.46
C SER A 24 -19.24 -23.65 20.95
N LEU A 25 -18.63 -24.61 21.61
CA LEU A 25 -17.40 -25.31 21.16
C LEU A 25 -17.71 -26.37 20.10
N ALA A 26 -18.95 -26.45 19.62
CA ALA A 26 -19.28 -27.32 18.50
C ALA A 26 -18.51 -26.89 17.25
N ARG A 27 -18.03 -27.86 16.52
CA ARG A 27 -17.24 -27.65 15.29
C ARG A 27 -18.06 -26.82 14.31
N ARG A 28 -17.53 -25.67 13.90
CA ARG A 28 -18.16 -24.79 12.94
C ARG A 28 -17.99 -25.35 11.53
N PRO A 29 -18.94 -25.13 10.60
CA PRO A 29 -18.79 -25.56 9.20
C PRO A 29 -17.49 -25.11 8.55
N ALA A 30 -17.01 -23.90 8.92
CA ALA A 30 -15.72 -23.39 8.45
C ALA A 30 -14.49 -24.22 8.91
N GLU A 31 -14.58 -24.91 10.03
CA GLU A 31 -13.51 -25.77 10.56
C GLU A 31 -13.47 -27.14 9.88
N ALA A 32 -14.48 -27.46 9.10
CA ALA A 32 -14.53 -28.67 8.27
C ALA A 32 -13.81 -28.49 6.92
N ILE A 33 -13.47 -27.26 6.58
CA ILE A 33 -12.73 -26.94 5.35
C ILE A 33 -11.24 -27.19 5.62
N ASP A 34 -10.64 -28.13 4.90
CA ASP A 34 -9.20 -28.33 4.96
C ASP A 34 -8.50 -27.08 4.40
N PRO A 35 -7.74 -26.31 5.22
CA PRO A 35 -7.07 -25.08 4.76
C PRO A 35 -5.96 -25.35 3.73
N ARG A 36 -5.61 -26.62 3.50
CA ARG A 36 -4.63 -27.05 2.49
C ARG A 36 -5.25 -27.24 1.11
N LEU A 37 -6.58 -27.36 1.04
CA LEU A 37 -7.27 -27.47 -0.23
C LEU A 37 -7.58 -26.08 -0.77
N PRO A 38 -7.18 -25.77 -2.02
CA PRO A 38 -7.56 -24.52 -2.64
C PRO A 38 -9.10 -24.44 -2.69
N ILE A 39 -9.67 -23.41 -2.10
CA ILE A 39 -11.10 -23.13 -2.27
C ILE A 39 -11.27 -22.75 -3.75
N ALA A 40 -11.86 -23.63 -4.52
CA ALA A 40 -12.21 -23.37 -5.91
C ALA A 40 -13.29 -22.27 -5.94
N SER A 41 -12.88 -21.02 -5.89
CA SER A 41 -13.76 -19.90 -6.22
C SER A 41 -14.06 -19.98 -7.71
N LYS A 42 -15.33 -20.16 -8.07
CA LYS A 42 -15.74 -20.01 -9.47
C LYS A 42 -15.40 -18.57 -9.88
N PRO A 43 -14.53 -18.36 -10.88
CA PRO A 43 -14.26 -17.01 -11.35
C PRO A 43 -15.57 -16.41 -11.85
N THR A 44 -15.94 -15.26 -11.32
CA THR A 44 -17.05 -14.49 -11.89
C THR A 44 -16.58 -13.98 -13.25
N LEU A 45 -17.18 -14.53 -14.30
CA LEU A 45 -16.92 -14.10 -15.67
C LEU A 45 -17.86 -12.94 -16.00
N GLY A 46 -17.32 -11.89 -16.59
CA GLY A 46 -18.08 -10.71 -17.00
C GLY A 46 -17.19 -9.77 -17.82
N PRO A 47 -17.80 -8.84 -18.55
CA PRO A 47 -17.04 -7.78 -19.22
C PRO A 47 -16.39 -6.90 -18.15
N VAL A 48 -15.26 -6.28 -18.51
CA VAL A 48 -14.61 -5.28 -17.67
C VAL A 48 -15.54 -4.10 -17.38
N ASP A 49 -15.48 -3.56 -16.18
CA ASP A 49 -16.21 -2.36 -15.80
C ASP A 49 -15.66 -1.14 -16.56
N ALA A 50 -16.47 -0.55 -17.43
CA ALA A 50 -16.08 0.60 -18.26
C ALA A 50 -15.72 1.84 -17.42
N ALA A 51 -16.40 2.06 -16.30
CA ALA A 51 -16.09 3.17 -15.40
C ALA A 51 -14.72 2.98 -14.73
N LEU A 52 -14.40 1.74 -14.35
CA LEU A 52 -13.07 1.39 -13.85
C LEU A 52 -11.99 1.66 -14.90
N VAL A 53 -12.17 1.17 -16.12
CA VAL A 53 -11.19 1.37 -17.20
C VAL A 53 -10.95 2.85 -17.46
N ASN A 54 -12.01 3.65 -17.54
CA ASN A 54 -11.89 5.10 -17.74
C ASN A 54 -11.10 5.75 -16.61
N ARG A 55 -11.36 5.36 -15.34
CA ARG A 55 -10.62 5.92 -14.20
C ARG A 55 -9.16 5.51 -14.20
N LEU A 56 -8.85 4.25 -14.50
CA LEU A 56 -7.48 3.75 -14.62
C LEU A 56 -6.71 4.49 -15.74
N SER A 57 -7.34 4.69 -16.90
CA SER A 57 -6.74 5.44 -18.00
C SER A 57 -6.42 6.88 -17.63
N GLN A 58 -7.29 7.55 -16.86
CA GLN A 58 -7.01 8.90 -16.34
C GLN A 58 -5.79 8.91 -15.42
N LEU A 59 -5.70 7.95 -14.49
CA LEU A 59 -4.57 7.87 -13.56
C LEU A 59 -3.25 7.56 -14.28
N VAL A 60 -3.29 6.68 -15.29
CA VAL A 60 -2.10 6.44 -16.12
C VAL A 60 -1.68 7.72 -16.84
N ALA A 61 -2.61 8.46 -17.44
CA ALA A 61 -2.31 9.74 -18.09
C ALA A 61 -1.76 10.80 -17.12
N GLU A 62 -2.26 10.85 -15.88
CA GLU A 62 -1.74 11.71 -14.82
C GLU A 62 -0.29 11.34 -14.45
N GLY A 63 0.01 10.05 -14.35
CA GLY A 63 1.35 9.55 -14.09
C GLY A 63 2.33 9.87 -15.23
N GLN A 64 1.91 9.68 -16.48
CA GLN A 64 2.70 10.01 -17.67
C GLN A 64 2.96 11.52 -17.79
N ALA A 65 2.00 12.38 -17.42
CA ALA A 65 2.21 13.81 -17.36
C ALA A 65 3.24 14.19 -16.28
N GLY A 66 3.31 13.44 -15.16
CA GLY A 66 4.37 13.54 -14.16
C GLY A 66 5.74 13.17 -14.72
N GLU A 67 5.79 12.09 -15.53
CA GLU A 67 7.01 11.64 -16.22
C GLU A 67 7.59 12.72 -17.14
N GLN A 68 6.75 13.33 -17.97
CA GLN A 68 7.21 14.41 -18.86
C GLN A 68 7.87 15.56 -18.08
N THR A 69 7.30 15.93 -16.94
CA THR A 69 7.85 16.96 -16.06
C THR A 69 9.19 16.53 -15.46
N PHE A 70 9.28 15.26 -15.05
CA PHE A 70 10.49 14.66 -14.49
C PHE A 70 11.61 14.62 -15.54
N GLU A 71 11.36 14.05 -16.72
CA GLU A 71 12.35 13.91 -17.79
C GLU A 71 12.91 15.26 -18.25
N ALA A 72 12.09 16.30 -18.30
CA ALA A 72 12.56 17.65 -18.63
C ALA A 72 13.62 18.18 -17.65
N GLN A 73 13.64 17.68 -16.41
CA GLN A 73 14.57 18.12 -15.37
C GLN A 73 15.81 17.20 -15.24
N VAL A 74 15.80 15.99 -15.78
CA VAL A 74 16.90 15.00 -15.62
C VAL A 74 18.21 15.52 -16.21
N GLY A 75 18.19 16.03 -17.44
CA GLY A 75 19.39 16.54 -18.10
C GLY A 75 20.08 17.67 -17.31
N PRO A 76 19.37 18.76 -16.96
CA PRO A 76 19.89 19.80 -16.09
C PRO A 76 20.40 19.27 -14.73
N ALA A 77 19.67 18.32 -14.09
CA ALA A 77 20.05 17.74 -12.82
C ALA A 77 21.39 16.98 -12.91
N ARG A 78 21.59 16.18 -13.97
CA ARG A 78 22.84 15.48 -14.22
C ARG A 78 24.02 16.44 -14.39
N ALA A 79 23.86 17.47 -15.21
CA ALA A 79 24.92 18.47 -15.42
C ALA A 79 25.32 19.19 -14.12
N LEU A 80 24.34 19.55 -13.28
CA LEU A 80 24.60 20.16 -11.99
C LEU A 80 25.24 19.20 -10.98
N ALA A 81 24.83 17.94 -10.97
CA ALA A 81 25.45 16.92 -10.12
C ALA A 81 26.92 16.63 -10.51
N GLU A 82 27.23 16.68 -11.82
CA GLU A 82 28.62 16.56 -12.32
C GLU A 82 29.49 17.77 -11.94
N ALA A 83 28.92 18.95 -11.93
CA ALA A 83 29.62 20.19 -11.61
C ALA A 83 29.62 20.54 -10.12
N ALA A 84 29.02 19.74 -9.25
CA ALA A 84 28.70 20.09 -7.86
C ALA A 84 29.92 20.41 -6.99
N GLY A 85 31.08 19.83 -7.27
CA GLY A 85 32.31 20.01 -6.46
C GLY A 85 32.22 19.31 -5.11
N LEU A 86 32.95 19.88 -4.11
CA LEU A 86 32.99 19.30 -2.77
C LEU A 86 31.65 19.47 -2.04
N ALA A 87 31.35 18.54 -1.13
CA ALA A 87 30.17 18.65 -0.26
C ALA A 87 30.15 20.02 0.45
N GLN A 88 28.94 20.60 0.57
CA GLN A 88 28.69 21.91 1.15
C GLN A 88 29.20 23.12 0.33
N SER A 89 29.80 22.90 -0.85
CA SER A 89 30.05 24.00 -1.79
C SER A 89 28.74 24.57 -2.35
N GLU A 90 28.78 25.77 -2.94
CA GLU A 90 27.63 26.40 -3.58
C GLU A 90 27.06 25.50 -4.70
N GLY A 91 27.93 24.93 -5.55
CA GLY A 91 27.52 24.01 -6.62
C GLY A 91 26.84 22.75 -6.07
N TRP A 92 27.35 22.22 -4.97
CA TRP A 92 26.73 21.06 -4.30
C TRP A 92 25.32 21.41 -3.75
N ILE A 93 25.15 22.59 -3.14
CA ILE A 93 23.86 23.05 -2.62
C ILE A 93 22.85 23.20 -3.76
N ILE A 94 23.25 23.80 -4.89
CA ILE A 94 22.41 23.93 -6.08
C ILE A 94 21.99 22.57 -6.61
N ALA A 95 22.91 21.62 -6.73
CA ALA A 95 22.62 20.25 -7.17
C ALA A 95 21.65 19.52 -6.24
N GLN A 96 21.76 19.71 -4.93
CA GLN A 96 20.80 19.16 -3.94
C GLN A 96 19.41 19.75 -4.11
N GLN A 97 19.27 21.05 -4.40
CA GLN A 97 17.98 21.69 -4.64
C GLN A 97 17.31 21.12 -5.89
N VAL A 98 18.06 20.89 -6.95
CA VAL A 98 17.52 20.31 -8.20
C VAL A 98 17.14 18.86 -8.00
N LEU A 99 17.93 18.07 -7.24
CA LEU A 99 17.57 16.70 -6.86
C LEU A 99 16.22 16.67 -6.11
N SER A 100 16.02 17.60 -5.16
CA SER A 100 14.73 17.72 -4.46
C SER A 100 13.58 18.11 -5.40
N GLY A 101 13.88 18.89 -6.45
CA GLY A 101 12.92 19.20 -7.52
C GLY A 101 12.48 17.92 -8.29
N LEU A 102 13.42 17.02 -8.60
CA LEU A 102 13.13 15.74 -9.22
C LEU A 102 12.27 14.82 -8.31
N GLU A 103 12.58 14.78 -7.02
CA GLU A 103 11.77 14.06 -6.03
C GLU A 103 10.31 14.60 -6.01
N GLY A 104 10.16 15.92 -6.09
CA GLY A 104 8.86 16.60 -6.21
C GLY A 104 8.12 16.26 -7.51
N ALA A 105 8.81 16.24 -8.65
CA ALA A 105 8.23 15.87 -9.94
C ALA A 105 7.74 14.42 -9.96
N ARG A 106 8.51 13.49 -9.36
CA ARG A 106 8.14 12.08 -9.21
C ARG A 106 6.85 11.89 -8.39
N ALA A 107 6.59 12.76 -7.42
CA ALA A 107 5.46 12.62 -6.51
C ALA A 107 4.11 12.49 -7.24
N ARG A 108 3.98 13.08 -8.44
CA ARG A 108 2.76 12.98 -9.25
C ARG A 108 2.51 11.57 -9.76
N SER A 109 3.55 10.92 -10.30
CA SER A 109 3.48 9.53 -10.77
C SER A 109 3.23 8.56 -9.62
N THR A 110 3.89 8.76 -8.50
CA THR A 110 3.71 7.94 -7.28
C THR A 110 2.28 8.06 -6.73
N ARG A 111 1.71 9.26 -6.75
CA ARG A 111 0.31 9.48 -6.31
C ARG A 111 -0.67 8.75 -7.21
N ALA A 112 -0.50 8.85 -8.53
CA ALA A 112 -1.36 8.13 -9.48
C ALA A 112 -1.32 6.60 -9.25
N LEU A 113 -0.15 6.03 -8.97
CA LEU A 113 -0.01 4.62 -8.62
C LEU A 113 -0.74 4.29 -7.31
N SER A 114 -0.57 5.10 -6.26
CA SER A 114 -1.29 4.94 -4.99
C SER A 114 -2.81 4.97 -5.16
N ASP A 115 -3.33 5.83 -6.04
CA ASP A 115 -4.76 5.94 -6.29
C ASP A 115 -5.30 4.68 -6.99
N ILE A 116 -4.52 4.04 -7.87
CA ILE A 116 -4.88 2.74 -8.46
C ILE A 116 -4.95 1.66 -7.37
N ASP A 117 -3.96 1.60 -6.48
CA ASP A 117 -3.95 0.62 -5.38
C ASP A 117 -5.13 0.86 -4.42
N ALA A 118 -5.51 2.12 -4.15
CA ALA A 118 -6.67 2.48 -3.34
C ALA A 118 -7.99 2.04 -3.97
N ILE A 119 -8.14 2.16 -5.30
CA ILE A 119 -9.31 1.67 -6.04
C ILE A 119 -9.44 0.15 -5.87
N ALA A 120 -8.34 -0.59 -6.07
CA ALA A 120 -8.31 -2.04 -5.91
C ALA A 120 -8.69 -2.47 -4.49
N ALA A 121 -8.09 -1.84 -3.48
CA ALA A 121 -8.36 -2.09 -2.07
C ALA A 121 -9.84 -1.83 -1.72
N THR A 122 -10.40 -0.72 -2.16
CA THR A 122 -11.81 -0.35 -1.92
C THR A 122 -12.76 -1.39 -2.51
N ARG A 123 -12.51 -1.87 -3.73
CA ARG A 123 -13.35 -2.90 -4.37
C ARG A 123 -13.30 -4.23 -3.62
N ILE A 124 -12.15 -4.62 -3.12
CA ILE A 124 -11.99 -5.84 -2.30
C ILE A 124 -12.74 -5.69 -0.97
N GLN A 125 -12.59 -4.55 -0.29
CA GLN A 125 -13.21 -4.28 1.02
C GLN A 125 -14.74 -4.19 0.95
N SER A 126 -15.29 -3.65 -0.14
CA SER A 126 -16.75 -3.56 -0.34
C SER A 126 -17.42 -4.90 -0.60
N GLY A 127 -16.67 -6.00 -0.69
CA GLY A 127 -17.20 -7.32 -1.00
C GLY A 127 -17.62 -7.49 -2.47
N ALA A 128 -17.52 -6.45 -3.30
CA ALA A 128 -17.76 -6.54 -4.74
C ALA A 128 -16.71 -7.43 -5.43
N GLY A 129 -15.49 -7.46 -4.85
CA GLY A 129 -14.36 -8.18 -5.41
C GLY A 129 -13.88 -7.57 -6.75
N LEU A 130 -12.88 -8.19 -7.31
CA LEU A 130 -12.44 -7.92 -8.68
C LEU A 130 -12.71 -9.16 -9.51
N ILE A 131 -13.58 -9.06 -10.51
CA ILE A 131 -13.68 -10.10 -11.53
C ILE A 131 -12.35 -10.19 -12.29
N ALA A 132 -12.12 -11.31 -12.98
CA ALA A 132 -10.84 -11.55 -13.65
C ALA A 132 -10.47 -10.43 -14.63
N ALA A 133 -11.44 -9.91 -15.39
CA ALA A 133 -11.23 -8.81 -16.35
C ALA A 133 -10.83 -7.49 -15.67
N ASP A 134 -11.52 -7.11 -14.56
CA ASP A 134 -11.20 -5.90 -13.79
C ASP A 134 -9.81 -6.00 -13.14
N ARG A 135 -9.47 -7.20 -12.62
CA ARG A 135 -8.14 -7.45 -12.05
C ARG A 135 -7.06 -7.25 -13.10
N GLY A 136 -7.22 -7.81 -14.31
CA GLY A 136 -6.28 -7.63 -15.40
C GLY A 136 -6.10 -6.16 -15.78
N ALA A 137 -7.17 -5.37 -15.81
CA ALA A 137 -7.09 -3.93 -16.07
C ALA A 137 -6.31 -3.18 -14.99
N VAL A 138 -6.57 -3.48 -13.70
CA VAL A 138 -5.83 -2.89 -12.57
C VAL A 138 -4.36 -3.29 -12.61
N GLU A 139 -4.06 -4.57 -12.85
CA GLU A 139 -2.68 -5.09 -12.91
C GLU A 139 -1.89 -4.42 -14.05
N ALA A 140 -2.50 -4.24 -15.23
CA ALA A 140 -1.89 -3.57 -16.35
C ALA A 140 -1.56 -2.10 -16.04
N ALA A 141 -2.52 -1.34 -15.53
CA ALA A 141 -2.33 0.06 -15.17
C ALA A 141 -1.29 0.24 -14.05
N SER A 142 -1.36 -0.59 -12.99
CA SER A 142 -0.35 -0.58 -11.91
C SER A 142 1.03 -0.95 -12.42
N GLY A 143 1.15 -1.95 -13.31
CA GLY A 143 2.42 -2.39 -13.87
C GLY A 143 3.10 -1.28 -14.68
N GLU A 144 2.33 -0.54 -15.48
CA GLU A 144 2.84 0.61 -16.24
C GLU A 144 3.39 1.70 -15.33
N LEU A 145 2.63 2.13 -14.32
CA LEU A 145 3.07 3.19 -13.40
C LEU A 145 4.19 2.74 -12.48
N ARG A 146 4.25 1.45 -12.09
CA ARG A 146 5.41 0.92 -11.33
C ARG A 146 6.69 1.01 -12.15
N ALA A 147 6.68 0.51 -13.38
CA ALA A 147 7.84 0.59 -14.25
C ALA A 147 8.33 2.03 -14.44
N LEU A 148 7.41 2.99 -14.52
CA LEU A 148 7.69 4.42 -14.61
C LEU A 148 8.33 4.94 -13.31
N THR A 149 7.72 4.69 -12.15
CA THR A 149 8.22 5.16 -10.85
C THR A 149 9.55 4.52 -10.46
N ASP A 150 9.80 3.26 -10.87
CA ASP A 150 11.06 2.57 -10.63
C ASP A 150 12.21 3.21 -11.44
N ARG A 151 11.97 3.57 -12.71
CA ARG A 151 12.96 4.32 -13.51
C ARG A 151 13.28 5.67 -12.88
N GLN A 152 12.26 6.41 -12.45
CA GLN A 152 12.45 7.70 -11.77
C GLN A 152 13.27 7.55 -10.48
N SER A 153 12.99 6.51 -9.68
CA SER A 153 13.77 6.20 -8.48
C SER A 153 15.23 5.94 -8.82
N SER A 154 15.49 5.09 -9.81
CA SER A 154 16.86 4.75 -10.19
C SER A 154 17.69 5.97 -10.61
N ILE A 155 17.06 6.94 -11.30
CA ILE A 155 17.73 8.20 -11.68
C ILE A 155 18.00 9.06 -10.44
N ILE A 156 17.04 9.18 -9.53
CA ILE A 156 17.22 9.94 -8.28
C ILE A 156 18.35 9.31 -7.44
N ASP A 157 18.36 7.98 -7.30
CA ASP A 157 19.36 7.25 -6.52
C ASP A 157 20.76 7.40 -7.13
N GLU A 158 20.87 7.36 -8.47
CA GLU A 158 22.13 7.63 -9.18
C GLU A 158 22.67 9.03 -8.83
N LEU A 159 21.82 10.06 -8.92
CA LEU A 159 22.21 11.44 -8.64
C LEU A 159 22.50 11.66 -7.15
N ALA A 160 21.72 11.07 -6.26
CA ALA A 160 21.97 11.12 -4.83
C ALA A 160 23.31 10.50 -4.45
N ALA A 161 23.65 9.34 -5.04
CA ALA A 161 24.94 8.70 -4.82
C ALA A 161 26.14 9.56 -5.29
N ARG A 162 25.99 10.26 -6.44
CA ARG A 162 27.03 11.20 -6.91
C ARG A 162 27.24 12.37 -5.96
N LEU A 163 26.19 12.81 -5.27
CA LEU A 163 26.25 13.89 -4.29
C LEU A 163 26.60 13.44 -2.87
N GLY A 164 26.89 12.13 -2.68
CA GLY A 164 27.29 11.55 -1.40
C GLY A 164 26.16 11.42 -0.39
N ARG A 165 24.92 11.18 -0.86
CA ARG A 165 23.73 10.91 -0.03
C ARG A 165 23.46 9.44 0.12
#